data_d75bfc0e0831ee39f8af46fd492b8809
#
_entry.id   d75bfc0e0831ee39f8af46fd492b8809
#
_cell.length_a   1.000
_cell.length_b   1.000
_cell.length_c   1.000
_cell.angle_alpha   90.00
_cell.angle_beta   90.00
_cell.angle_gamma   90.00
#
_symmetry.space_group_name_H-M   'P 1'
#
loop_
_entity.id
_entity.type
_entity.pdbx_description
1 polymer ?
#
loop_
_entity_poly.entity_id
_entity_poly.type
_entity_poly.pdbx_seq_one_letter_code
_entity_poly.pdbx_strand_id
1 'polypeptide(L)'
;MLGNNDKMFIAATFNDNGYVLNFSDSSFDTFTLNSVGIPIKTKYELSKARSLAAFIDEASDEEIIRLTKDLIDYTERFEFLKEKAESLSFIKLKEMVSKFSVGNSFSSSMLKNVKSDFNDAYIEKQLQLMLQLEETSPTDVIGKSKELLESCFKHILDLYKEPYSSKDSIATLRKKAFVKLNLDASENISSKNNDDVKKILNSFIQIVDGLASLRNDKGDGHGKGQKFSELPKRYAQLAMNASLTIVHFTWDTYKNLNP
;
A
#
# COMPACT_ATOMS: atom_id res chain seq x y z
N MET A 1 -12.02 9.27 2.39
CA MET A 1 -12.65 9.97 3.53
C MET A 1 -13.85 9.15 3.96
N LEU A 2 -13.97 8.84 5.26
CA LEU A 2 -15.11 8.12 5.83
C LEU A 2 -16.36 9.00 5.73
N GLY A 3 -17.44 8.46 5.17
CA GLY A 3 -18.74 9.11 5.19
C GLY A 3 -19.42 8.99 6.57
N ASN A 4 -20.39 9.87 6.85
CA ASN A 4 -21.13 9.78 8.13
C ASN A 4 -21.78 8.40 8.35
N ASN A 5 -22.28 7.77 7.27
CA ASN A 5 -22.84 6.41 7.36
C ASN A 5 -21.78 5.37 7.75
N ASP A 6 -20.54 5.51 7.29
CA ASP A 6 -19.45 4.61 7.65
C ASP A 6 -19.09 4.75 9.14
N LYS A 7 -19.00 6.00 9.62
CA LYS A 7 -18.76 6.31 11.03
C LYS A 7 -19.85 5.73 11.94
N MET A 8 -21.12 5.93 11.57
CA MET A 8 -22.25 5.34 12.27
C MET A 8 -22.21 3.80 12.28
N PHE A 9 -21.86 3.20 11.14
CA PHE A 9 -21.76 1.75 11.01
C PHE A 9 -20.65 1.17 11.89
N ILE A 10 -19.47 1.80 11.94
CA ILE A 10 -18.38 1.42 12.85
C ILE A 10 -18.85 1.45 14.31
N ALA A 11 -19.41 2.59 14.75
CA ALA A 11 -19.89 2.76 16.12
C ALA A 11 -20.95 1.72 16.50
N ALA A 12 -21.93 1.48 15.60
CA ALA A 12 -23.01 0.51 15.81
C ALA A 12 -22.51 -0.93 15.91
N THR A 13 -21.51 -1.31 15.09
CA THR A 13 -21.01 -2.70 15.07
C THR A 13 -20.35 -3.10 16.40
N PHE A 14 -19.72 -2.16 17.10
CA PHE A 14 -19.09 -2.43 18.40
C PHE A 14 -19.99 -2.14 19.61
N ASN A 15 -21.13 -1.48 19.39
CA ASN A 15 -22.08 -1.18 20.48
C ASN A 15 -22.91 -2.42 20.81
N ASP A 16 -22.84 -2.85 22.08
CA ASP A 16 -23.70 -3.87 22.64
C ASP A 16 -24.37 -3.30 23.91
N ASN A 17 -25.55 -2.70 23.76
CA ASN A 17 -26.34 -2.12 24.87
C ASN A 17 -25.53 -1.13 25.74
N GLY A 18 -24.66 -0.32 25.15
CA GLY A 18 -23.82 0.66 25.83
C GLY A 18 -22.43 0.14 26.21
N TYR A 19 -22.17 -1.15 25.99
CA TYR A 19 -20.85 -1.76 26.16
C TYR A 19 -20.10 -1.78 24.83
N VAL A 20 -18.78 -1.91 24.88
CA VAL A 20 -17.91 -2.19 23.72
C VAL A 20 -17.26 -3.54 23.99
N LEU A 21 -17.62 -4.54 23.20
CA LEU A 21 -17.15 -5.92 23.38
C LEU A 21 -17.27 -6.34 24.86
N ASN A 22 -16.23 -6.98 25.40
CA ASN A 22 -16.17 -7.43 26.78
C ASN A 22 -15.31 -6.52 27.68
N PHE A 23 -14.94 -5.32 27.22
CA PHE A 23 -14.08 -4.44 28.00
C PHE A 23 -14.73 -3.94 29.30
N SER A 24 -13.97 -3.92 30.40
CA SER A 24 -14.23 -3.04 31.55
C SER A 24 -13.88 -1.59 31.16
N ASP A 25 -14.24 -0.62 32.03
CA ASP A 25 -13.90 0.79 31.77
C ASP A 25 -12.39 1.00 31.71
N SER A 26 -11.64 0.41 32.65
CA SER A 26 -10.19 0.54 32.70
C SER A 26 -9.48 -0.22 31.57
N SER A 27 -9.96 -1.41 31.18
CA SER A 27 -9.36 -2.15 30.07
C SER A 27 -9.66 -1.50 28.72
N PHE A 28 -10.81 -0.84 28.57
CA PHE A 28 -11.12 -0.06 27.37
C PHE A 28 -10.21 1.15 27.23
N ASP A 29 -9.99 1.90 28.30
CA ASP A 29 -9.06 3.04 28.29
C ASP A 29 -7.62 2.60 28.01
N THR A 30 -7.16 1.51 28.61
CA THR A 30 -5.83 0.96 28.34
C THR A 30 -5.70 0.55 26.87
N PHE A 31 -6.70 -0.12 26.32
CA PHE A 31 -6.73 -0.54 24.91
C PHE A 31 -6.68 0.66 23.97
N THR A 32 -7.54 1.65 24.18
CA THR A 32 -7.63 2.82 23.29
C THR A 32 -6.41 3.74 23.43
N LEU A 33 -5.83 3.83 24.63
CA LEU A 33 -4.56 4.55 24.83
C LEU A 33 -3.43 3.91 24.03
N ASN A 34 -3.34 2.58 24.02
CA ASN A 34 -2.32 1.86 23.23
C ASN A 34 -2.56 1.96 21.73
N SER A 35 -3.82 1.98 21.28
CA SER A 35 -4.20 2.05 19.88
C SER A 35 -4.01 3.44 19.29
N VAL A 36 -4.65 4.45 19.88
CA VAL A 36 -4.75 5.82 19.33
C VAL A 36 -4.21 6.90 20.29
N GLY A 37 -3.57 6.54 21.38
CA GLY A 37 -2.99 7.48 22.33
C GLY A 37 -4.00 8.23 23.22
N ILE A 38 -5.27 7.80 23.26
CA ILE A 38 -6.36 8.48 23.96
C ILE A 38 -7.12 7.48 24.82
N PRO A 39 -7.27 7.70 26.15
CA PRO A 39 -8.14 6.91 27.02
C PRO A 39 -9.59 7.37 26.81
N ILE A 40 -10.27 6.75 25.82
CA ILE A 40 -11.55 7.24 25.27
C ILE A 40 -12.66 7.30 26.32
N LYS A 41 -12.76 6.30 27.21
CA LYS A 41 -13.80 6.30 28.25
C LYS A 41 -13.61 7.46 29.24
N THR A 42 -12.38 7.68 29.68
CA THR A 42 -12.03 8.80 30.59
C THR A 42 -12.19 10.14 29.90
N LYS A 43 -11.78 10.27 28.63
CA LYS A 43 -11.88 11.53 27.89
C LYS A 43 -13.30 12.05 27.74
N TYR A 44 -14.25 11.16 27.43
CA TYR A 44 -15.63 11.57 27.12
C TYR A 44 -16.60 11.41 28.29
N GLU A 45 -16.24 10.69 29.34
CA GLU A 45 -17.05 10.47 30.57
C GLU A 45 -18.46 9.91 30.30
N LEU A 46 -18.70 9.26 29.17
CA LEU A 46 -19.97 8.62 28.78
C LEU A 46 -19.90 7.10 29.00
N SER A 47 -20.96 6.35 28.63
CA SER A 47 -20.82 4.88 28.51
C SER A 47 -19.79 4.53 27.45
N LYS A 48 -19.13 3.37 27.54
CA LYS A 48 -18.07 2.97 26.57
C LYS A 48 -18.50 3.13 25.11
N ALA A 49 -19.69 2.66 24.77
CA ALA A 49 -20.19 2.76 23.40
C ALA A 49 -20.46 4.22 22.97
N ARG A 50 -20.98 5.06 23.88
CA ARG A 50 -21.17 6.49 23.60
C ARG A 50 -19.83 7.24 23.52
N SER A 51 -18.87 6.88 24.36
CA SER A 51 -17.52 7.44 24.31
C SER A 51 -16.81 7.07 22.99
N LEU A 52 -16.96 5.82 22.54
CA LEU A 52 -16.45 5.38 21.23
C LEU A 52 -17.11 6.16 20.09
N ALA A 53 -18.43 6.34 20.12
CA ALA A 53 -19.14 7.12 19.09
C ALA A 53 -18.66 8.58 19.05
N ALA A 54 -18.54 9.24 20.23
CA ALA A 54 -18.02 10.60 20.32
C ALA A 54 -16.60 10.73 19.77
N PHE A 55 -15.73 9.76 20.04
CA PHE A 55 -14.39 9.71 19.45
C PHE A 55 -14.45 9.60 17.93
N ILE A 56 -15.29 8.70 17.38
CA ILE A 56 -15.43 8.49 15.94
C ILE A 56 -15.95 9.76 15.24
N ASP A 57 -16.77 10.55 15.89
CA ASP A 57 -17.27 11.81 15.32
C ASP A 57 -16.18 12.88 15.21
N GLU A 58 -15.28 12.97 16.20
CA GLU A 58 -14.25 14.02 16.30
C GLU A 58 -12.91 13.64 15.65
N ALA A 59 -12.56 12.35 15.67
CA ALA A 59 -11.24 11.87 15.26
C ALA A 59 -11.03 11.94 13.74
N SER A 60 -9.76 11.96 13.34
CA SER A 60 -9.37 11.81 11.94
C SER A 60 -9.72 10.41 11.40
N ASP A 61 -9.95 10.31 10.09
CA ASP A 61 -10.21 9.01 9.43
C ASP A 61 -9.11 7.99 9.73
N GLU A 62 -7.86 8.44 9.85
CA GLU A 62 -6.72 7.58 10.15
C GLU A 62 -6.80 6.98 11.56
N GLU A 63 -7.13 7.79 12.56
CA GLU A 63 -7.31 7.33 13.94
C GLU A 63 -8.50 6.39 14.07
N ILE A 64 -9.62 6.70 13.40
CA ILE A 64 -10.82 5.85 13.38
C ILE A 64 -10.49 4.49 12.78
N ILE A 65 -9.83 4.44 11.64
CA ILE A 65 -9.47 3.19 10.96
C ILE A 65 -8.46 2.39 11.78
N ARG A 66 -7.48 3.05 12.40
CA ARG A 66 -6.50 2.38 13.28
C ARG A 66 -7.21 1.69 14.46
N LEU A 67 -8.02 2.45 15.20
CA LEU A 67 -8.76 1.89 16.32
C LEU A 67 -9.70 0.75 15.89
N THR A 68 -10.38 0.93 14.76
CA THR A 68 -11.30 -0.09 14.22
C THR A 68 -10.56 -1.39 13.88
N LYS A 69 -9.37 -1.31 13.28
CA LYS A 69 -8.51 -2.49 13.02
C LYS A 69 -8.12 -3.21 14.31
N ASP A 70 -7.66 -2.45 15.30
CA ASP A 70 -7.24 -3.03 16.57
C ASP A 70 -8.41 -3.70 17.29
N LEU A 71 -9.63 -3.13 17.19
CA LEU A 71 -10.86 -3.75 17.74
C LEU A 71 -11.25 -5.01 16.94
N ILE A 72 -11.07 -5.03 15.63
CA ILE A 72 -11.28 -6.23 14.79
C ILE A 72 -10.30 -7.33 15.23
N ASP A 73 -9.02 -7.02 15.28
CA ASP A 73 -7.97 -7.95 15.70
C ASP A 73 -8.23 -8.51 17.11
N TYR A 74 -8.65 -7.65 18.02
CA TYR A 74 -9.04 -8.07 19.36
C TYR A 74 -10.21 -9.07 19.32
N THR A 75 -11.25 -8.75 18.55
CA THR A 75 -12.45 -9.62 18.44
C THR A 75 -12.10 -10.99 17.87
N GLU A 76 -11.21 -11.06 16.89
CA GLU A 76 -10.81 -12.33 16.24
C GLU A 76 -9.89 -13.20 17.12
N ARG A 77 -9.15 -12.60 18.05
CA ARG A 77 -8.22 -13.34 18.93
C ARG A 77 -8.90 -14.12 20.04
N PHE A 78 -10.12 -13.75 20.42
CA PHE A 78 -10.80 -14.35 21.56
C PHE A 78 -11.96 -15.26 21.15
N GLU A 79 -11.88 -16.54 21.49
CA GLU A 79 -12.88 -17.56 21.13
C GLU A 79 -14.30 -17.20 21.60
N PHE A 80 -14.43 -16.57 22.75
CA PHE A 80 -15.74 -16.14 23.28
C PHE A 80 -16.38 -14.95 22.49
N LEU A 81 -15.66 -14.34 21.53
CA LEU A 81 -16.18 -13.32 20.62
C LEU A 81 -16.39 -13.88 19.19
N LYS A 82 -16.22 -15.17 18.97
CA LYS A 82 -16.28 -15.80 17.67
C LYS A 82 -17.62 -15.56 16.95
N GLU A 83 -18.75 -15.71 17.62
CA GLU A 83 -20.06 -15.44 17.02
C GLU A 83 -20.16 -14.00 16.49
N LYS A 84 -19.59 -13.04 17.21
CA LYS A 84 -19.53 -11.65 16.78
C LYS A 84 -18.60 -11.48 15.59
N ALA A 85 -17.44 -12.10 15.61
CA ALA A 85 -16.46 -12.07 14.50
C ALA A 85 -17.01 -12.68 13.20
N GLU A 86 -17.90 -13.67 13.29
CA GLU A 86 -18.56 -14.34 12.18
C GLU A 86 -19.85 -13.63 11.74
N SER A 87 -20.32 -12.61 12.43
CA SER A 87 -21.55 -11.89 12.07
C SER A 87 -21.39 -11.14 10.76
N LEU A 88 -22.51 -11.01 10.03
CA LEU A 88 -22.54 -10.31 8.73
C LEU A 88 -22.09 -8.83 8.84
N SER A 89 -22.46 -8.17 9.92
CA SER A 89 -22.03 -6.79 10.19
C SER A 89 -20.51 -6.69 10.37
N PHE A 90 -19.91 -7.66 11.06
CA PHE A 90 -18.48 -7.70 11.28
C PHE A 90 -17.69 -8.02 9.99
N ILE A 91 -18.20 -8.93 9.16
CA ILE A 91 -17.62 -9.23 7.84
C ILE A 91 -17.64 -7.97 6.96
N LYS A 92 -18.78 -7.26 6.89
CA LYS A 92 -18.90 -5.99 6.14
C LYS A 92 -17.98 -4.91 6.71
N LEU A 93 -17.79 -4.86 8.04
CA LEU A 93 -16.86 -3.93 8.67
C LEU A 93 -15.42 -4.20 8.22
N LYS A 94 -14.99 -5.46 8.18
CA LYS A 94 -13.65 -5.84 7.70
C LYS A 94 -13.44 -5.45 6.23
N GLU A 95 -14.41 -5.71 5.38
CA GLU A 95 -14.37 -5.30 3.97
C GLU A 95 -14.29 -3.77 3.82
N MET A 96 -15.06 -3.03 4.61
CA MET A 96 -15.00 -1.57 4.62
C MET A 96 -13.63 -1.08 5.06
N VAL A 97 -13.13 -1.54 6.20
CA VAL A 97 -11.82 -1.14 6.75
C VAL A 97 -10.68 -1.50 5.81
N SER A 98 -10.76 -2.65 5.12
CA SER A 98 -9.75 -3.02 4.12
C SER A 98 -9.68 -1.99 2.98
N LYS A 99 -10.83 -1.50 2.48
CA LYS A 99 -10.87 -0.46 1.44
C LYS A 99 -10.25 0.87 1.90
N PHE A 100 -10.48 1.26 3.16
CA PHE A 100 -9.90 2.48 3.73
C PHE A 100 -8.40 2.33 4.08
N SER A 101 -7.98 1.13 4.47
CA SER A 101 -6.57 0.83 4.74
C SER A 101 -5.71 0.96 3.49
N VAL A 102 -6.27 0.58 2.36
CA VAL A 102 -5.68 0.79 1.03
C VAL A 102 -5.64 2.29 0.66
N GLY A 103 -6.54 3.12 1.22
CA GLY A 103 -6.70 4.54 0.86
C GLY A 103 -5.72 5.53 1.50
N ASN A 104 -5.08 5.21 2.61
CA ASN A 104 -4.34 6.16 3.45
C ASN A 104 -2.85 5.89 3.61
N SER A 105 -2.29 4.83 3.01
CA SER A 105 -0.84 4.65 2.95
C SER A 105 -0.24 5.51 1.84
N PHE A 106 1.03 5.89 1.96
CA PHE A 106 1.80 6.52 0.88
C PHE A 106 1.67 5.74 -0.43
N SER A 107 1.72 4.42 -0.36
CA SER A 107 1.49 3.50 -1.47
C SER A 107 0.13 3.73 -2.14
N SER A 108 -0.93 3.95 -1.38
CA SER A 108 -2.29 4.14 -1.93
C SER A 108 -2.48 5.47 -2.65
N SER A 109 -1.83 6.53 -2.18
CA SER A 109 -1.82 7.81 -2.88
C SER A 109 -1.09 7.69 -4.21
N MET A 110 0.09 7.09 -4.21
CA MET A 110 0.88 6.83 -5.41
C MET A 110 0.16 5.88 -6.38
N LEU A 111 -0.55 4.88 -5.85
CA LEU A 111 -1.37 3.98 -6.64
C LEU A 111 -2.48 4.68 -7.41
N LYS A 112 -3.15 5.66 -6.81
CA LYS A 112 -4.18 6.45 -7.50
C LYS A 112 -3.58 7.22 -8.68
N ASN A 113 -2.41 7.80 -8.51
CA ASN A 113 -1.71 8.51 -9.57
C ASN A 113 -1.31 7.56 -10.70
N VAL A 114 -0.70 6.42 -10.38
CA VAL A 114 -0.31 5.40 -11.38
C VAL A 114 -1.53 4.86 -12.13
N LYS A 115 -2.66 4.61 -11.45
CA LYS A 115 -3.92 4.23 -12.11
C LYS A 115 -4.40 5.25 -13.12
N SER A 116 -4.38 6.52 -12.77
CA SER A 116 -4.81 7.59 -13.66
C SER A 116 -3.90 7.72 -14.88
N ASP A 117 -2.64 7.32 -14.73
CA ASP A 117 -1.62 7.43 -15.76
C ASP A 117 -1.74 6.35 -16.84
N PHE A 118 -1.96 5.11 -16.44
CA PHE A 118 -1.90 3.99 -17.39
C PHE A 118 -3.21 3.70 -18.11
N ASN A 119 -4.36 4.00 -17.53
CA ASN A 119 -5.69 3.61 -18.03
C ASN A 119 -5.76 2.15 -18.58
N ASP A 120 -4.99 1.25 -17.96
CA ASP A 120 -4.81 -0.14 -18.36
C ASP A 120 -5.32 -1.06 -17.24
N ALA A 121 -6.32 -1.88 -17.57
CA ALA A 121 -6.93 -2.83 -16.64
C ALA A 121 -5.92 -3.85 -16.08
N TYR A 122 -4.88 -4.20 -16.83
CA TYR A 122 -3.83 -5.10 -16.36
C TYR A 122 -2.99 -4.45 -15.26
N ILE A 123 -2.55 -3.21 -15.47
CA ILE A 123 -1.79 -2.44 -14.46
C ILE A 123 -2.63 -2.25 -13.20
N GLU A 124 -3.91 -1.89 -13.36
CA GLU A 124 -4.82 -1.75 -12.22
C GLU A 124 -4.91 -3.03 -11.39
N LYS A 125 -5.07 -4.18 -12.06
CA LYS A 125 -5.11 -5.50 -11.41
C LYS A 125 -3.80 -5.81 -10.68
N GLN A 126 -2.64 -5.50 -11.27
CA GLN A 126 -1.33 -5.70 -10.62
C GLN A 126 -1.19 -4.86 -9.37
N LEU A 127 -1.62 -3.60 -9.41
CA LEU A 127 -1.57 -2.69 -8.27
C LEU A 127 -2.47 -3.16 -7.11
N GLN A 128 -3.68 -3.61 -7.41
CA GLN A 128 -4.59 -4.16 -6.39
C GLN A 128 -4.01 -5.44 -5.77
N LEU A 129 -3.44 -6.32 -6.59
CA LEU A 129 -2.81 -7.55 -6.12
C LEU A 129 -1.60 -7.25 -5.21
N MET A 130 -0.76 -6.28 -5.53
CA MET A 130 0.38 -5.89 -4.69
C MET A 130 -0.07 -5.45 -3.28
N LEU A 131 -1.16 -4.70 -3.18
CA LEU A 131 -1.71 -4.28 -1.88
C LEU A 131 -2.25 -5.46 -1.06
N GLN A 132 -2.92 -6.41 -1.70
CA GLN A 132 -3.42 -7.62 -1.02
C GLN A 132 -2.27 -8.50 -0.53
N LEU A 133 -1.22 -8.64 -1.35
CA LEU A 133 -0.04 -9.46 -1.03
C LEU A 133 0.86 -8.83 0.04
N GLU A 134 0.80 -7.52 0.26
CA GLU A 134 1.62 -6.83 1.25
C GLU A 134 1.48 -7.44 2.65
N GLU A 135 0.26 -7.85 3.03
CA GLU A 135 -0.03 -8.45 4.33
C GLU A 135 0.14 -9.98 4.34
N THR A 136 -0.11 -10.65 3.22
CA THR A 136 -0.20 -12.11 3.16
C THR A 136 1.05 -12.78 2.62
N SER A 137 1.77 -12.12 1.71
CA SER A 137 2.98 -12.66 1.07
C SER A 137 3.94 -11.53 0.66
N PRO A 138 4.66 -10.92 1.62
CA PRO A 138 5.58 -9.81 1.34
C PRO A 138 6.58 -10.10 0.22
N THR A 139 7.07 -11.33 0.13
CA THR A 139 8.04 -11.74 -0.91
C THR A 139 7.46 -11.63 -2.33
N ASP A 140 6.17 -11.94 -2.49
CA ASP A 140 5.50 -11.87 -3.81
C ASP A 140 5.30 -10.43 -4.28
N VAL A 141 5.15 -9.47 -3.34
CA VAL A 141 5.11 -8.03 -3.64
C VAL A 141 6.38 -7.59 -4.37
N ILE A 142 7.55 -8.13 -4.01
CA ILE A 142 8.82 -7.80 -4.67
C ILE A 142 8.79 -8.27 -6.14
N GLY A 143 8.27 -9.47 -6.39
CA GLY A 143 8.06 -9.98 -7.74
C GLY A 143 7.12 -9.09 -8.56
N LYS A 144 6.00 -8.69 -7.97
CA LYS A 144 5.02 -7.80 -8.58
C LYS A 144 5.55 -6.38 -8.81
N SER A 145 6.39 -5.88 -7.92
CA SER A 145 7.08 -4.59 -8.10
C SER A 145 7.97 -4.59 -9.35
N LYS A 146 8.70 -5.69 -9.58
CA LYS A 146 9.50 -5.86 -10.79
C LYS A 146 8.62 -5.96 -12.06
N GLU A 147 7.55 -6.76 -12.02
CA GLU A 147 6.61 -6.90 -13.14
C GLU A 147 5.96 -5.56 -13.51
N LEU A 148 5.63 -4.73 -12.53
CA LEU A 148 5.11 -3.38 -12.72
C LEU A 148 6.10 -2.48 -13.47
N LEU A 149 7.38 -2.49 -13.06
CA LEU A 149 8.44 -1.74 -13.74
C LEU A 149 8.64 -2.22 -15.19
N GLU A 150 8.68 -3.53 -15.41
CA GLU A 150 8.79 -4.10 -16.75
C GLU A 150 7.62 -3.67 -17.64
N SER A 151 6.39 -3.71 -17.13
CA SER A 151 5.19 -3.29 -17.83
C SER A 151 5.24 -1.81 -18.19
N CYS A 152 5.66 -0.96 -17.23
CA CYS A 152 5.83 0.47 -17.46
C CYS A 152 6.82 0.74 -18.62
N PHE A 153 8.01 0.15 -18.58
CA PHE A 153 9.00 0.39 -19.63
C PHE A 153 8.55 -0.12 -20.99
N LYS A 154 7.89 -1.27 -21.07
CA LYS A 154 7.31 -1.80 -22.31
C LYS A 154 6.24 -0.85 -22.87
N HIS A 155 5.33 -0.34 -22.05
CA HIS A 155 4.31 0.64 -22.46
C HIS A 155 4.95 1.91 -23.05
N ILE A 156 5.97 2.45 -22.38
CA ILE A 156 6.70 3.61 -22.92
C ILE A 156 7.34 3.28 -24.27
N LEU A 157 7.96 2.12 -24.41
CA LEU A 157 8.58 1.70 -25.69
C LEU A 157 7.54 1.52 -26.79
N ASP A 158 6.38 0.95 -26.47
CA ASP A 158 5.26 0.79 -27.42
C ASP A 158 4.75 2.15 -27.92
N LEU A 159 4.61 3.14 -27.04
CA LEU A 159 4.20 4.50 -27.39
C LEU A 159 5.19 5.19 -28.32
N TYR A 160 6.49 4.96 -28.12
CA TYR A 160 7.54 5.45 -29.02
C TYR A 160 7.79 4.55 -30.23
N LYS A 161 7.05 3.44 -30.38
CA LYS A 161 7.25 2.42 -31.44
C LYS A 161 8.69 1.88 -31.47
N GLU A 162 9.33 1.82 -30.30
CA GLU A 162 10.69 1.30 -30.15
C GLU A 162 10.65 -0.22 -29.95
N PRO A 163 11.34 -1.00 -30.80
CA PRO A 163 11.29 -2.45 -30.71
C PRO A 163 12.02 -3.00 -29.48
N TYR A 164 11.42 -4.00 -28.85
CA TYR A 164 12.03 -4.78 -27.78
C TYR A 164 11.71 -6.27 -27.91
N SER A 165 12.54 -7.11 -27.29
CA SER A 165 12.34 -8.56 -27.26
C SER A 165 11.62 -8.98 -25.97
N SER A 166 10.84 -10.07 -26.05
CA SER A 166 10.30 -10.73 -24.85
C SER A 166 11.39 -11.28 -23.92
N LYS A 167 12.63 -11.40 -24.41
CA LYS A 167 13.80 -11.84 -23.65
C LYS A 167 14.64 -10.69 -23.10
N ASP A 168 14.29 -9.44 -23.40
CA ASP A 168 15.02 -8.29 -22.89
C ASP A 168 14.92 -8.24 -21.37
N SER A 169 16.05 -8.05 -20.70
CA SER A 169 16.09 -7.88 -19.24
C SER A 169 15.44 -6.54 -18.84
N ILE A 170 15.00 -6.42 -17.62
CA ILE A 170 14.48 -5.15 -17.09
C ILE A 170 15.49 -4.00 -17.25
N ALA A 171 16.78 -4.27 -17.09
CA ALA A 171 17.85 -3.30 -17.29
C ALA A 171 17.90 -2.82 -18.75
N THR A 172 17.71 -3.74 -19.72
CA THR A 172 17.67 -3.41 -21.15
C THR A 172 16.42 -2.59 -21.48
N LEU A 173 15.24 -3.00 -20.99
CA LEU A 173 13.99 -2.27 -21.19
C LEU A 173 14.07 -0.85 -20.62
N ARG A 174 14.54 -0.72 -19.37
CA ARG A 174 14.77 0.57 -18.72
C ARG A 174 15.69 1.46 -19.54
N LYS A 175 16.86 0.95 -19.96
CA LYS A 175 17.83 1.74 -20.73
C LYS A 175 17.19 2.30 -22.00
N LYS A 176 16.49 1.46 -22.77
CA LYS A 176 15.77 1.88 -23.97
C LYS A 176 14.73 2.96 -23.67
N ALA A 177 13.89 2.74 -22.65
CA ALA A 177 12.84 3.69 -22.25
C ALA A 177 13.43 5.02 -21.76
N PHE A 178 14.49 4.99 -20.94
CA PHE A 178 15.14 6.18 -20.40
C PHE A 178 15.81 7.03 -21.50
N VAL A 179 16.39 6.39 -22.51
CA VAL A 179 16.93 7.11 -23.69
C VAL A 179 15.80 7.88 -24.39
N LYS A 180 14.63 7.24 -24.64
CA LYS A 180 13.48 7.90 -25.27
C LYS A 180 12.90 9.05 -24.45
N LEU A 181 12.99 8.96 -23.15
CA LEU A 181 12.49 9.97 -22.21
C LEU A 181 13.55 11.03 -21.84
N ASN A 182 14.72 11.02 -22.45
CA ASN A 182 15.85 11.88 -22.04
C ASN A 182 16.23 11.72 -20.56
N LEU A 183 16.03 10.55 -19.99
CA LEU A 183 16.38 10.20 -18.60
C LEU A 183 17.71 9.45 -18.47
N ASP A 184 18.37 9.16 -19.58
CA ASP A 184 19.73 8.60 -19.53
C ASP A 184 20.67 9.65 -18.93
N ALA A 185 21.36 9.30 -17.86
CA ALA A 185 22.22 10.22 -17.11
C ALA A 185 23.41 10.75 -17.93
N SER A 186 23.81 10.01 -18.99
CA SER A 186 24.90 10.41 -19.90
C SER A 186 24.44 11.40 -20.97
N GLU A 187 23.18 11.33 -21.40
CA GLU A 187 22.63 12.07 -22.54
C GLU A 187 21.60 13.13 -22.14
N ASN A 188 21.11 13.11 -20.91
CA ASN A 188 20.08 14.03 -20.44
C ASN A 188 20.56 15.48 -20.49
N ILE A 189 19.89 16.30 -21.32
CA ILE A 189 20.22 17.70 -21.53
C ILE A 189 20.04 18.51 -20.23
N SER A 190 19.01 18.21 -19.45
CA SER A 190 18.73 18.88 -18.16
C SER A 190 19.79 18.56 -17.12
N SER A 191 20.44 17.40 -17.23
CA SER A 191 21.47 16.95 -16.26
C SER A 191 22.89 17.25 -16.71
N LYS A 192 23.12 17.71 -17.93
CA LYS A 192 24.49 17.97 -18.44
C LYS A 192 25.33 18.88 -17.54
N ASN A 193 24.68 19.83 -16.87
CA ASN A 193 25.32 20.79 -15.98
C ASN A 193 24.90 20.63 -14.51
N ASN A 194 24.24 19.52 -14.16
CA ASN A 194 23.71 19.30 -12.80
C ASN A 194 24.07 17.87 -12.32
N ASP A 195 25.16 17.77 -11.59
CA ASP A 195 25.65 16.49 -11.06
C ASP A 195 24.69 15.83 -10.07
N ASP A 196 23.83 16.61 -9.41
CA ASP A 196 22.86 16.05 -8.47
C ASP A 196 21.70 15.38 -9.20
N VAL A 197 21.23 15.91 -10.33
CA VAL A 197 20.24 15.24 -11.19
C VAL A 197 20.81 13.93 -11.73
N LYS A 198 22.07 13.91 -12.17
CA LYS A 198 22.76 12.67 -12.61
C LYS A 198 22.81 11.63 -11.48
N LYS A 199 23.12 12.04 -10.25
CA LYS A 199 23.13 11.14 -9.08
C LYS A 199 21.76 10.55 -8.83
N ILE A 200 20.67 11.35 -8.91
CA ILE A 200 19.29 10.89 -8.74
C ILE A 200 18.92 9.85 -9.81
N LEU A 201 19.20 10.13 -11.09
CA LEU A 201 18.93 9.21 -12.18
C LEU A 201 19.72 7.89 -12.03
N ASN A 202 20.99 7.98 -11.66
CA ASN A 202 21.80 6.79 -11.35
C ASN A 202 21.24 6.00 -10.17
N SER A 203 20.71 6.67 -9.14
CA SER A 203 20.08 6.01 -7.99
C SER A 203 18.82 5.26 -8.39
N PHE A 204 17.99 5.80 -9.29
CA PHE A 204 16.85 5.07 -9.86
C PHE A 204 17.29 3.81 -10.59
N ILE A 205 18.38 3.87 -11.38
CA ILE A 205 18.97 2.71 -12.02
C ILE A 205 19.34 1.63 -10.98
N GLN A 206 20.04 2.02 -9.92
CA GLN A 206 20.46 1.10 -8.86
C GLN A 206 19.27 0.50 -8.11
N ILE A 207 18.20 1.27 -7.87
CA ILE A 207 16.97 0.76 -7.25
C ILE A 207 16.33 -0.31 -8.13
N VAL A 208 16.17 -0.06 -9.45
CA VAL A 208 15.57 -1.04 -10.38
C VAL A 208 16.41 -2.32 -10.43
N ASP A 209 17.73 -2.20 -10.52
CA ASP A 209 18.64 -3.34 -10.58
C ASP A 209 18.64 -4.11 -9.23
N GLY A 210 18.60 -3.39 -8.09
CA GLY A 210 18.47 -3.99 -6.77
C GLY A 210 17.16 -4.74 -6.56
N LEU A 211 16.05 -4.19 -7.01
CA LEU A 211 14.75 -4.87 -6.98
C LEU A 211 14.73 -6.14 -7.85
N ALA A 212 15.37 -6.09 -9.03
CA ALA A 212 15.49 -7.24 -9.89
C ALA A 212 16.31 -8.37 -9.23
N SER A 213 17.44 -8.02 -8.58
CA SER A 213 18.28 -8.95 -7.85
C SER A 213 17.55 -9.54 -6.63
N LEU A 214 16.90 -8.71 -5.84
CA LEU A 214 16.15 -9.13 -4.65
C LEU A 214 15.03 -10.11 -5.02
N ARG A 215 14.32 -9.86 -6.13
CA ARG A 215 13.32 -10.81 -6.65
C ARG A 215 13.94 -12.14 -7.04
N ASN A 216 15.09 -12.14 -7.68
CA ASN A 216 15.74 -13.38 -8.11
C ASN A 216 16.19 -14.23 -6.91
N ASP A 217 16.65 -13.60 -5.83
CA ASP A 217 17.11 -14.27 -4.61
C ASP A 217 15.97 -14.73 -3.69
N LYS A 218 14.89 -13.97 -3.63
CA LYS A 218 13.82 -14.14 -2.62
C LYS A 218 12.41 -14.24 -3.20
N GLY A 219 12.23 -13.99 -4.49
CA GLY A 219 10.92 -14.07 -5.14
C GLY A 219 10.48 -15.50 -5.47
N ASP A 220 9.24 -15.63 -5.89
CA ASP A 220 8.54 -16.89 -6.13
C ASP A 220 8.99 -17.68 -7.39
N GLY A 221 10.06 -17.22 -8.04
CA GLY A 221 10.56 -17.84 -9.29
C GLY A 221 11.30 -19.15 -9.15
N HIS A 222 11.59 -19.59 -7.92
CA HIS A 222 12.27 -20.87 -7.63
C HIS A 222 11.59 -21.56 -6.45
N GLY A 223 11.48 -22.89 -6.49
CA GLY A 223 10.90 -23.68 -5.40
C GLY A 223 11.54 -23.37 -4.04
N LYS A 224 10.71 -23.12 -3.03
CA LYS A 224 11.14 -22.77 -1.67
C LYS A 224 11.73 -24.01 -0.99
N GLY A 225 13.02 -23.98 -0.65
CA GLY A 225 13.66 -25.04 0.15
C GLY A 225 13.35 -24.89 1.64
N GLN A 226 13.67 -25.92 2.45
CA GLN A 226 13.45 -25.93 3.92
C GLN A 226 14.05 -24.73 4.68
N LYS A 227 15.04 -24.06 4.13
CA LYS A 227 15.71 -22.88 4.73
C LYS A 227 15.17 -21.53 4.24
N PHE A 228 14.06 -21.54 3.48
CA PHE A 228 13.45 -20.32 3.00
C PHE A 228 12.91 -19.51 4.19
N SER A 229 13.35 -18.27 4.35
CA SER A 229 12.76 -17.29 5.26
C SER A 229 12.20 -16.15 4.46
N GLU A 230 10.96 -15.79 4.71
CA GLU A 230 10.35 -14.62 4.10
C GLU A 230 11.08 -13.34 4.52
N LEU A 231 11.10 -12.38 3.60
CA LEU A 231 11.61 -11.06 3.92
C LEU A 231 10.61 -10.33 4.83
N PRO A 232 11.10 -9.56 5.83
CA PRO A 232 10.23 -8.70 6.61
C PRO A 232 9.41 -7.75 5.72
N LYS A 233 8.14 -7.52 6.07
CA LYS A 233 7.18 -6.66 5.36
C LYS A 233 7.75 -5.31 4.93
N ARG A 234 8.62 -4.69 5.74
CA ARG A 234 9.26 -3.41 5.41
C ARG A 234 10.03 -3.42 4.08
N TYR A 235 10.58 -4.56 3.65
CA TYR A 235 11.28 -4.67 2.37
C TYR A 235 10.30 -4.78 1.19
N ALA A 236 9.16 -5.44 1.38
CA ALA A 236 8.08 -5.43 0.41
C ALA A 236 7.53 -4.01 0.21
N GLN A 237 7.28 -3.28 1.30
CA GLN A 237 6.87 -1.88 1.26
C GLN A 237 7.91 -1.00 0.55
N LEU A 238 9.19 -1.19 0.84
CA LEU A 238 10.26 -0.45 0.16
C LEU A 238 10.25 -0.74 -1.35
N ALA A 239 10.15 -2.01 -1.74
CA ALA A 239 10.10 -2.42 -3.14
C ALA A 239 8.89 -1.83 -3.86
N MET A 240 7.71 -1.93 -3.28
CA MET A 240 6.47 -1.37 -3.81
C MET A 240 6.55 0.14 -3.97
N ASN A 241 6.94 0.87 -2.92
CA ASN A 241 7.02 2.33 -2.95
C ASN A 241 8.07 2.82 -3.96
N ALA A 242 9.22 2.17 -4.04
CA ALA A 242 10.25 2.50 -5.01
C ALA A 242 9.76 2.27 -6.45
N SER A 243 9.11 1.13 -6.73
CA SER A 243 8.57 0.85 -8.05
C SER A 243 7.49 1.84 -8.47
N LEU A 244 6.56 2.16 -7.56
CA LEU A 244 5.49 3.15 -7.80
C LEU A 244 6.08 4.54 -8.09
N THR A 245 7.09 4.96 -7.34
CA THR A 245 7.76 6.25 -7.54
C THR A 245 8.42 6.32 -8.93
N ILE A 246 9.13 5.26 -9.32
CA ILE A 246 9.80 5.20 -10.64
C ILE A 246 8.77 5.17 -11.77
N VAL A 247 7.71 4.39 -11.62
CA VAL A 247 6.63 4.30 -12.61
C VAL A 247 5.95 5.66 -12.80
N HIS A 248 5.54 6.30 -11.71
CA HIS A 248 4.90 7.61 -11.77
C HIS A 248 5.83 8.67 -12.38
N PHE A 249 7.08 8.75 -11.95
CA PHE A 249 8.07 9.67 -12.51
C PHE A 249 8.32 9.45 -14.01
N THR A 250 8.45 8.19 -14.43
CA THR A 250 8.66 7.80 -15.81
C THR A 250 7.48 8.23 -16.69
N TRP A 251 6.27 7.99 -16.21
CA TRP A 251 5.04 8.33 -16.92
C TRP A 251 4.77 9.82 -16.97
N ASP A 252 5.01 10.53 -15.88
CA ASP A 252 4.91 11.98 -15.82
C ASP A 252 5.91 12.66 -16.78
N THR A 253 7.13 12.12 -16.84
CA THR A 253 8.12 12.56 -17.84
C THR A 253 7.62 12.37 -19.26
N TYR A 254 7.00 11.21 -19.59
CA TYR A 254 6.42 10.96 -20.90
C TYR A 254 5.34 12.00 -21.24
N LYS A 255 4.41 12.27 -20.32
CA LYS A 255 3.36 13.29 -20.54
C LYS A 255 3.93 14.69 -20.77
N ASN A 256 4.95 15.05 -20.02
CA ASN A 256 5.60 16.36 -20.18
C ASN A 256 6.34 16.51 -21.52
N LEU A 257 6.84 15.42 -22.08
CA LEU A 257 7.49 15.43 -23.38
C LEU A 257 6.49 15.33 -24.55
N ASN A 258 5.27 14.85 -24.30
CA ASN A 258 4.21 14.60 -25.30
C ASN A 258 2.89 15.21 -24.81
N PRO A 259 2.78 16.56 -24.71
CA PRO A 259 1.62 17.26 -24.17
C PRO A 259 0.36 17.12 -25.03
#